data_90a38cdf6d04222c6983ed1cf4a09476
#
_entry.id   90a38cdf6d04222c6983ed1cf4a09476
#
_cell.length_a   1.000
_cell.length_b   1.000
_cell.length_c   1.000
_cell.angle_alpha   90.00
_cell.angle_beta   90.00
_cell.angle_gamma   90.00
#
_symmetry.space_group_name_H-M   'P 1'
#
loop_
_entity.id
_entity.type
_entity.pdbx_description
1 polymer ?
#
loop_
_entity_poly.entity_id
_entity_poly.type
_entity_poly.pdbx_seq_one_letter_code
_entity_poly.pdbx_strand_id
1 'polypeptide(L)'
;MAVPGIPIDKVLRIPAHFYLEMNVEEGAATILRYASSGQPFFIGRNGTIELETIFFWMLKRRVQDGDVLAPYPLRIRDQIQRNAGIFPDTDESIDAWCKAYVDSLGHMNALAAGWYRPLHHIENTILSAYAPTAQRFPLRSLEPYYVEAPLRWTTLLAGKHVAVVSSFAATIQKQLWGEKTAQIWQGEQAGMLPGDIEWSYVRTGYAPSLALGNAGWPANITTWQEAVEATVQAVVDSGATVALIGCGGLGMIVGCELRKKGISCILLGGAIQVLFGIRGSRWTSHDIISKFWNDAWVSPSKAESPNGAFLVEGGCYW
;
A
#
# COMPACT_ATOMS: atom_id res chain seq x y z
N MET A 1 26.39 -12.72 0.60
CA MET A 1 27.68 -12.27 1.15
C MET A 1 27.37 -11.21 2.20
N ALA A 2 27.79 -11.42 3.44
CA ALA A 2 27.61 -10.45 4.52
C ALA A 2 28.45 -9.22 4.24
N VAL A 3 27.91 -8.02 4.50
CA VAL A 3 28.66 -6.76 4.47
C VAL A 3 29.74 -6.88 5.56
N PRO A 4 31.04 -6.69 5.22
CA PRO A 4 32.08 -6.76 6.24
C PRO A 4 31.94 -5.61 7.22
N GLY A 5 31.77 -5.92 8.50
CA GLY A 5 31.99 -4.96 9.58
C GLY A 5 30.92 -4.81 10.64
N ILE A 6 29.67 -5.23 10.44
CA ILE A 6 28.64 -5.19 11.50
C ILE A 6 27.94 -6.55 11.56
N PRO A 7 28.09 -7.31 12.64
CA PRO A 7 27.30 -8.50 12.87
C PRO A 7 25.82 -8.10 12.93
N ILE A 8 25.00 -8.68 12.06
CA ILE A 8 23.55 -8.43 11.96
C ILE A 8 22.87 -8.64 13.32
N ASP A 9 23.37 -9.56 14.12
CA ASP A 9 22.92 -9.85 15.49
C ASP A 9 23.14 -8.69 16.50
N LYS A 10 24.09 -7.80 16.25
CA LYS A 10 24.29 -6.60 17.09
C LYS A 10 23.40 -5.42 16.72
N VAL A 11 22.95 -5.35 15.46
CA VAL A 11 21.99 -4.32 14.98
C VAL A 11 20.56 -4.69 15.38
N LEU A 12 20.25 -5.97 15.62
CA LEU A 12 18.91 -6.52 15.79
C LEU A 12 18.52 -6.83 17.24
N ARG A 13 19.27 -6.37 18.25
CA ARG A 13 18.84 -6.47 19.65
C ARG A 13 17.82 -5.39 20.00
N ILE A 14 16.65 -5.45 19.36
CA ILE A 14 15.46 -4.77 19.85
C ILE A 14 14.70 -5.78 20.72
N PRO A 15 14.33 -5.41 21.95
CA PRO A 15 13.64 -6.32 22.86
C PRO A 15 12.33 -6.84 22.27
N ALA A 16 11.98 -8.08 22.59
CA ALA A 16 10.79 -8.79 22.10
C ALA A 16 9.44 -8.16 22.49
N HIS A 17 9.41 -7.13 23.33
CA HIS A 17 8.19 -6.44 23.80
C HIS A 17 7.65 -5.37 22.85
N PHE A 18 8.19 -5.22 21.63
CA PHE A 18 7.61 -4.41 20.58
C PHE A 18 6.55 -5.14 19.72
N TYR A 19 6.19 -6.36 20.10
CA TYR A 19 5.02 -7.00 19.49
C TYR A 19 3.76 -6.27 19.94
N LEU A 20 2.92 -5.96 18.97
CA LEU A 20 1.67 -5.29 19.22
C LEU A 20 0.77 -6.24 20.05
N GLU A 21 0.49 -5.87 21.30
CA GLU A 21 -0.47 -6.61 22.15
C GLU A 21 -1.92 -6.29 21.79
N MET A 22 -2.15 -5.28 20.97
CA MET A 22 -3.47 -4.81 20.55
C MET A 22 -4.19 -5.86 19.69
N ASN A 23 -5.45 -6.13 19.99
CA ASN A 23 -6.30 -7.00 19.19
C ASN A 23 -6.88 -6.27 17.96
N VAL A 24 -7.60 -6.99 17.10
CA VAL A 24 -8.15 -6.46 15.83
C VAL A 24 -9.19 -5.37 16.09
N GLU A 25 -10.03 -5.55 17.10
CA GLU A 25 -11.12 -4.62 17.47
C GLU A 25 -10.56 -3.30 18.01
N GLU A 26 -9.55 -3.35 18.88
CA GLU A 26 -8.86 -2.15 19.39
C GLU A 26 -8.17 -1.38 18.26
N GLY A 27 -7.56 -2.10 17.32
CA GLY A 27 -6.99 -1.50 16.12
C GLY A 27 -8.03 -0.86 15.22
N ALA A 28 -9.18 -1.50 15.02
CA ALA A 28 -10.31 -0.95 14.27
C ALA A 28 -10.87 0.31 14.95
N ALA A 29 -11.04 0.29 16.27
CA ALA A 29 -11.46 1.47 17.03
C ALA A 29 -10.45 2.64 16.91
N THR A 30 -9.15 2.32 16.81
CA THR A 30 -8.11 3.33 16.55
C THR A 30 -8.29 3.98 15.17
N ILE A 31 -8.55 3.20 14.12
CA ILE A 31 -8.81 3.72 12.78
C ILE A 31 -10.08 4.59 12.78
N LEU A 32 -11.16 4.11 13.38
CA LEU A 32 -12.42 4.84 13.51
C LEU A 32 -12.24 6.20 14.20
N ARG A 33 -11.44 6.26 15.26
CA ARG A 33 -11.16 7.52 15.99
C ARG A 33 -10.52 8.56 15.07
N TYR A 34 -9.55 8.19 14.24
CA TYR A 34 -8.95 9.13 13.29
C TYR A 34 -9.94 9.51 12.18
N ALA A 35 -10.64 8.54 11.62
CA ALA A 35 -11.58 8.77 10.54
C ALA A 35 -12.80 9.61 10.94
N SER A 36 -13.18 9.58 12.24
CA SER A 36 -14.26 10.39 12.81
C SER A 36 -13.82 11.75 13.35
N SER A 37 -12.52 12.06 13.34
CA SER A 37 -11.97 13.28 13.96
C SER A 37 -12.35 14.59 13.23
N GLY A 38 -12.86 14.49 12.02
CA GLY A 38 -13.11 15.66 11.16
C GLY A 38 -11.83 16.31 10.60
N GLN A 39 -10.65 15.78 10.95
CA GLN A 39 -9.36 16.24 10.44
C GLN A 39 -8.83 15.31 9.35
N PRO A 40 -8.10 15.82 8.37
CA PRO A 40 -7.41 14.97 7.40
C PRO A 40 -6.45 13.99 8.08
N PHE A 41 -6.55 12.73 7.74
CA PHE A 41 -5.72 11.66 8.30
C PHE A 41 -5.01 10.86 7.22
N PHE A 42 -3.91 10.21 7.61
CA PHE A 42 -3.22 9.24 6.78
C PHE A 42 -2.93 8.00 7.60
N ILE A 43 -3.55 6.89 7.20
CA ILE A 43 -3.46 5.58 7.84
C ILE A 43 -3.08 4.57 6.76
N GLY A 44 -2.27 3.57 7.11
CA GLY A 44 -1.91 2.58 6.12
C GLY A 44 -0.95 1.51 6.61
N ARG A 45 -0.19 0.96 5.70
CA ARG A 45 0.77 -0.11 5.95
C ARG A 45 2.04 0.05 5.11
N ASN A 46 3.13 -0.53 5.59
CA ASN A 46 4.34 -0.72 4.79
C ASN A 46 4.26 -1.98 3.93
N GLY A 47 4.95 -1.98 2.79
CA GLY A 47 5.24 -3.20 2.03
C GLY A 47 6.56 -3.85 2.48
N THR A 48 6.70 -5.15 2.29
CA THR A 48 7.91 -5.90 2.67
C THR A 48 9.11 -5.49 1.82
N ILE A 49 8.91 -5.31 0.53
CA ILE A 49 9.96 -4.91 -0.42
C ILE A 49 10.43 -3.49 -0.14
N GLU A 50 9.50 -2.60 0.18
CA GLU A 50 9.78 -1.23 0.55
C GLU A 50 10.63 -1.18 1.82
N LEU A 51 10.28 -1.94 2.86
CA LEU A 51 11.04 -2.01 4.10
C LEU A 51 12.46 -2.57 3.90
N GLU A 52 12.62 -3.65 3.11
CA GLU A 52 13.94 -4.20 2.79
C GLU A 52 14.82 -3.17 2.05
N THR A 53 14.24 -2.47 1.08
CA THR A 53 14.96 -1.46 0.30
C THR A 53 15.40 -0.27 1.17
N ILE A 54 14.50 0.24 2.02
CA ILE A 54 14.79 1.34 2.95
C ILE A 54 15.87 0.91 3.96
N PHE A 55 15.78 -0.31 4.48
CA PHE A 55 16.79 -0.80 5.41
C PHE A 55 18.18 -0.89 4.76
N PHE A 56 18.26 -1.37 3.51
CA PHE A 56 19.51 -1.37 2.77
C PHE A 56 20.03 0.05 2.53
N TRP A 57 19.16 0.98 2.16
CA TRP A 57 19.48 2.40 2.00
C TRP A 57 20.04 3.01 3.31
N MET A 58 19.44 2.69 4.47
CA MET A 58 19.93 3.14 5.76
C MET A 58 21.33 2.57 6.07
N LEU A 59 21.59 1.32 5.72
CA LEU A 59 22.91 0.70 5.88
C LEU A 59 23.97 1.35 4.99
N LYS A 60 23.65 1.62 3.72
CA LYS A 60 24.55 2.36 2.80
C LYS A 60 24.98 3.69 3.40
N ARG A 61 24.08 4.45 4.00
CA ARG A 61 24.37 5.78 4.57
C ARG A 61 25.16 5.77 5.86
N ARG A 62 25.37 4.61 6.49
CA ARG A 62 26.21 4.46 7.68
C ARG A 62 27.68 4.19 7.35
N VAL A 63 28.00 3.99 6.09
CA VAL A 63 29.38 3.84 5.63
C VAL A 63 30.09 5.17 5.81
N GLN A 64 31.32 5.16 6.33
CA GLN A 64 32.05 6.38 6.67
C GLN A 64 32.45 7.15 5.41
N ASP A 65 32.63 8.47 5.55
CA ASP A 65 33.13 9.32 4.47
C ASP A 65 34.42 8.77 3.88
N GLY A 66 34.42 8.52 2.57
CA GLY A 66 35.56 7.99 1.81
C GLY A 66 35.38 6.56 1.31
N ASP A 67 34.41 5.79 1.83
CA ASP A 67 34.10 4.48 1.29
C ASP A 67 33.18 4.57 0.06
N VAL A 68 33.47 3.77 -0.95
CA VAL A 68 32.58 3.67 -2.13
C VAL A 68 31.27 3.02 -1.68
N LEU A 69 30.15 3.76 -1.78
CA LEU A 69 28.84 3.22 -1.48
C LEU A 69 28.55 2.02 -2.38
N ALA A 70 28.27 0.87 -1.78
CA ALA A 70 27.91 -0.33 -2.54
C ALA A 70 26.61 -0.07 -3.34
N PRO A 71 26.53 -0.45 -4.62
CA PRO A 71 25.31 -0.35 -5.39
C PRO A 71 24.20 -1.23 -4.79
N TYR A 72 22.96 -0.93 -5.10
CA TYR A 72 21.87 -1.82 -4.69
C TYR A 72 22.03 -3.22 -5.33
N PRO A 73 21.87 -4.30 -4.54
CA PRO A 73 21.87 -5.65 -5.09
C PRO A 73 20.82 -5.81 -6.18
N LEU A 74 21.13 -6.57 -7.23
CA LEU A 74 20.21 -6.81 -8.35
C LEU A 74 18.81 -7.29 -7.88
N ARG A 75 18.76 -8.13 -6.83
CA ARG A 75 17.48 -8.56 -6.25
C ARG A 75 16.64 -7.39 -5.74
N ILE A 76 17.25 -6.45 -5.03
CA ILE A 76 16.54 -5.26 -4.52
C ILE A 76 16.08 -4.39 -5.68
N ARG A 77 16.95 -4.14 -6.68
CA ARG A 77 16.59 -3.36 -7.88
C ARG A 77 15.41 -3.98 -8.62
N ASP A 78 15.46 -5.28 -8.90
CA ASP A 78 14.39 -5.98 -9.58
C ASP A 78 13.06 -5.90 -8.82
N GLN A 79 13.10 -6.15 -7.51
CA GLN A 79 11.90 -6.17 -6.68
C GLN A 79 11.29 -4.77 -6.50
N ILE A 80 12.11 -3.76 -6.22
CA ILE A 80 11.59 -2.40 -6.02
C ILE A 80 10.99 -1.84 -7.32
N GLN A 81 11.55 -2.19 -8.47
CA GLN A 81 11.02 -1.77 -9.75
C GLN A 81 9.76 -2.53 -10.15
N ARG A 82 9.80 -3.86 -10.15
CA ARG A 82 8.69 -4.69 -10.65
C ARG A 82 7.52 -4.78 -9.68
N ASN A 83 7.80 -4.97 -8.40
CA ASN A 83 6.76 -5.23 -7.40
C ASN A 83 6.27 -3.93 -6.76
N ALA A 84 7.16 -2.96 -6.52
CA ALA A 84 6.81 -1.68 -5.91
C ALA A 84 6.57 -0.54 -6.91
N GLY A 85 6.99 -0.72 -8.17
CA GLY A 85 6.70 0.23 -9.25
C GLY A 85 7.60 1.45 -9.29
N ILE A 86 8.84 1.37 -8.78
CA ILE A 86 9.80 2.50 -8.75
C ILE A 86 10.68 2.48 -10.00
N PHE A 87 10.72 3.57 -10.71
CA PHE A 87 11.48 3.75 -11.96
C PHE A 87 11.96 5.21 -12.12
N PRO A 88 13.08 5.48 -12.87
CA PRO A 88 13.95 4.51 -13.53
C PRO A 88 14.75 3.65 -12.54
N ASP A 89 15.40 2.60 -13.06
CA ASP A 89 16.24 1.67 -12.29
C ASP A 89 17.68 2.21 -12.16
N THR A 90 17.84 3.26 -11.36
CA THR A 90 19.15 3.81 -11.01
C THR A 90 19.29 3.97 -9.50
N ASP A 91 20.52 3.94 -8.99
CA ASP A 91 20.79 4.13 -7.56
C ASP A 91 20.24 5.46 -7.06
N GLU A 92 20.42 6.51 -7.85
CA GLU A 92 19.95 7.87 -7.52
C GLU A 92 18.42 7.91 -7.43
N SER A 93 17.71 7.23 -8.33
CA SER A 93 16.25 7.13 -8.32
C SER A 93 15.75 6.38 -7.08
N ILE A 94 16.39 5.26 -6.73
CA ILE A 94 16.06 4.46 -5.56
C ILE A 94 16.38 5.23 -4.26
N ASP A 95 17.54 5.91 -4.20
CA ASP A 95 17.92 6.74 -3.04
C ASP A 95 16.94 7.89 -2.82
N ALA A 96 16.52 8.57 -3.89
CA ALA A 96 15.53 9.64 -3.83
C ALA A 96 14.17 9.13 -3.38
N TRP A 97 13.75 7.94 -3.86
CA TRP A 97 12.50 7.30 -3.43
C TRP A 97 12.56 6.91 -1.96
N CYS A 98 13.65 6.27 -1.50
CA CYS A 98 13.82 5.90 -0.09
C CYS A 98 13.68 7.13 0.80
N LYS A 99 14.34 8.24 0.45
CA LYS A 99 14.23 9.49 1.19
C LYS A 99 12.78 10.00 1.23
N ALA A 100 12.10 10.09 0.09
CA ALA A 100 10.72 10.54 0.01
C ALA A 100 9.77 9.64 0.80
N TYR A 101 10.00 8.32 0.77
CA TYR A 101 9.20 7.35 1.52
C TYR A 101 9.33 7.55 3.04
N VAL A 102 10.56 7.65 3.57
CA VAL A 102 10.75 7.83 5.02
C VAL A 102 10.28 9.21 5.49
N ASP A 103 10.45 10.26 4.68
CA ASP A 103 9.88 11.58 4.95
C ASP A 103 8.33 11.50 5.05
N SER A 104 7.71 10.68 4.20
CA SER A 104 6.25 10.47 4.19
C SER A 104 5.75 9.71 5.43
N LEU A 105 6.54 8.80 6.00
CA LEU A 105 6.20 8.09 7.23
C LEU A 105 5.92 9.04 8.40
N GLY A 106 6.66 10.14 8.51
CA GLY A 106 6.47 11.17 9.52
C GLY A 106 5.10 11.87 9.47
N HIS A 107 4.38 11.73 8.36
CA HIS A 107 3.03 12.28 8.18
C HIS A 107 1.91 11.28 8.49
N MET A 108 2.21 10.04 8.86
CA MET A 108 1.18 9.07 9.20
C MET A 108 0.63 9.27 10.61
N ASN A 109 -0.68 9.13 10.74
CA ASN A 109 -1.36 9.10 12.04
C ASN A 109 -1.27 7.72 12.68
N ALA A 110 -1.43 6.67 11.86
CA ALA A 110 -1.36 5.31 12.33
C ALA A 110 -0.88 4.35 11.24
N LEU A 111 -0.16 3.31 11.63
CA LEU A 111 0.46 2.31 10.77
C LEU A 111 0.12 0.90 11.22
N ALA A 112 -0.39 0.10 10.29
CA ALA A 112 -0.57 -1.32 10.51
C ALA A 112 0.78 -2.02 10.64
N ALA A 113 0.90 -2.97 11.56
CA ALA A 113 2.05 -3.86 11.66
C ALA A 113 2.12 -4.75 10.41
N GLY A 114 3.32 -4.91 9.84
CA GLY A 114 3.51 -5.75 8.65
C GLY A 114 3.11 -7.21 8.90
N TRP A 115 2.65 -7.90 7.84
CA TRP A 115 2.25 -9.30 7.93
C TRP A 115 3.46 -10.26 8.04
N TYR A 116 4.61 -9.85 7.52
CA TYR A 116 5.81 -10.70 7.45
C TYR A 116 6.67 -10.52 8.69
N ARG A 117 6.46 -11.37 9.69
CA ARG A 117 7.12 -11.32 11.00
C ARG A 117 8.65 -11.18 10.95
N PRO A 118 9.41 -11.83 10.03
CA PRO A 118 10.85 -11.67 9.98
C PRO A 118 11.32 -10.22 9.76
N LEU A 119 10.49 -9.35 9.17
CA LEU A 119 10.80 -7.93 8.97
C LEU A 119 10.33 -7.00 10.10
N HIS A 120 9.68 -7.51 11.15
CA HIS A 120 9.19 -6.64 12.24
C HIS A 120 10.30 -5.83 12.91
N HIS A 121 11.50 -6.40 13.08
CA HIS A 121 12.62 -5.65 13.62
C HIS A 121 13.08 -4.51 12.71
N ILE A 122 13.13 -4.78 11.42
CA ILE A 122 13.45 -3.78 10.40
C ILE A 122 12.39 -2.67 10.40
N GLU A 123 11.12 -3.05 10.36
CA GLU A 123 10.01 -2.11 10.41
C GLU A 123 10.07 -1.23 11.68
N ASN A 124 10.25 -1.83 12.85
CA ASN A 124 10.37 -1.09 14.10
C ASN A 124 11.58 -0.14 14.12
N THR A 125 12.71 -0.55 13.54
CA THR A 125 13.90 0.31 13.41
C THR A 125 13.60 1.54 12.54
N ILE A 126 12.96 1.33 11.39
CA ILE A 126 12.58 2.41 10.48
C ILE A 126 11.57 3.35 11.15
N LEU A 127 10.53 2.79 11.77
CA LEU A 127 9.47 3.60 12.37
C LEU A 127 9.94 4.37 13.60
N SER A 128 10.83 3.81 14.42
CA SER A 128 11.43 4.53 15.53
C SER A 128 12.23 5.75 15.06
N ALA A 129 12.84 5.66 13.89
CA ALA A 129 13.65 6.76 13.33
C ALA A 129 12.79 7.82 12.61
N TYR A 130 11.74 7.42 11.89
CA TYR A 130 11.04 8.29 10.94
C TYR A 130 9.56 8.53 11.25
N ALA A 131 8.93 7.70 12.08
CA ALA A 131 7.52 7.84 12.46
C ALA A 131 7.28 7.51 13.94
N PRO A 132 8.04 8.11 14.89
CA PRO A 132 7.98 7.74 16.32
C PRO A 132 6.63 8.03 16.97
N THR A 133 5.82 8.90 16.38
CA THR A 133 4.50 9.30 16.89
C THR A 133 3.34 8.55 16.23
N ALA A 134 3.59 7.80 15.15
CA ALA A 134 2.56 7.05 14.46
C ALA A 134 2.05 5.89 15.35
N GLN A 135 0.74 5.85 15.57
CA GLN A 135 0.13 4.79 16.36
C GLN A 135 0.17 3.46 15.61
N ARG A 136 0.48 2.37 16.30
CA ARG A 136 0.54 1.03 15.70
C ARG A 136 -0.77 0.28 15.95
N PHE A 137 -1.17 -0.55 14.98
CA PHE A 137 -2.33 -1.43 15.09
C PHE A 137 -2.14 -2.70 14.25
N PRO A 138 -2.91 -3.79 14.50
CA PRO A 138 -2.83 -5.02 13.72
C PRO A 138 -3.23 -4.80 12.25
N LEU A 139 -2.55 -5.46 11.31
CA LEU A 139 -2.88 -5.35 9.88
C LEU A 139 -4.34 -5.69 9.58
N ARG A 140 -4.88 -6.73 10.23
CA ARG A 140 -6.28 -7.15 10.05
C ARG A 140 -7.30 -6.08 10.42
N SER A 141 -6.94 -5.11 11.27
CA SER A 141 -7.80 -3.97 11.59
C SER A 141 -7.97 -3.00 10.40
N LEU A 142 -6.94 -2.92 9.53
CA LEU A 142 -6.99 -2.11 8.31
C LEU A 142 -7.86 -2.75 7.22
N GLU A 143 -7.98 -4.05 7.24
CA GLU A 143 -8.69 -4.86 6.26
C GLU A 143 -10.11 -5.14 6.77
N PRO A 144 -11.13 -4.36 6.34
CA PRO A 144 -12.43 -4.30 7.01
C PRO A 144 -13.22 -5.62 6.96
N TYR A 145 -12.87 -6.54 6.09
CA TYR A 145 -13.45 -7.88 6.01
C TYR A 145 -13.02 -8.82 7.15
N TYR A 146 -12.06 -8.42 7.99
CA TYR A 146 -11.70 -9.10 9.25
C TYR A 146 -12.35 -8.46 10.48
N VAL A 147 -13.07 -7.35 10.29
CA VAL A 147 -13.60 -6.53 11.38
C VAL A 147 -15.12 -6.68 11.42
N GLU A 148 -15.70 -6.79 12.61
CA GLU A 148 -17.15 -6.79 12.80
C GLU A 148 -17.80 -5.50 12.32
N ALA A 149 -19.02 -5.61 11.79
CA ALA A 149 -19.73 -4.52 11.11
C ALA A 149 -19.70 -3.15 11.83
N PRO A 150 -19.95 -3.07 13.15
CA PRO A 150 -19.96 -1.77 13.85
C PRO A 150 -18.61 -1.07 13.91
N LEU A 151 -17.51 -1.84 13.77
CA LEU A 151 -16.14 -1.32 13.86
C LEU A 151 -15.46 -1.12 12.50
N ARG A 152 -16.15 -1.40 11.39
CA ARG A 152 -15.59 -1.23 10.04
C ARG A 152 -15.44 0.26 9.71
N TRP A 153 -14.23 0.69 9.43
CA TRP A 153 -13.97 2.08 9.01
C TRP A 153 -14.68 2.44 7.70
N THR A 154 -15.02 1.47 6.87
CA THR A 154 -15.75 1.69 5.61
C THR A 154 -17.12 2.31 5.82
N THR A 155 -17.74 2.14 6.99
CA THR A 155 -19.01 2.79 7.34
C THR A 155 -18.93 4.32 7.34
N LEU A 156 -17.74 4.87 7.61
CA LEU A 156 -17.50 6.32 7.61
C LEU A 156 -17.34 6.92 6.21
N LEU A 157 -17.37 6.09 5.17
CA LEU A 157 -17.36 6.54 3.78
C LEU A 157 -18.76 6.93 3.28
N ALA A 158 -19.83 6.63 4.02
CA ALA A 158 -21.21 7.00 3.68
C ALA A 158 -21.31 8.50 3.38
N GLY A 159 -21.93 8.84 2.24
CA GLY A 159 -22.10 10.21 1.76
C GLY A 159 -20.83 10.95 1.39
N LYS A 160 -19.66 10.28 1.33
CA LYS A 160 -18.39 10.92 0.96
C LYS A 160 -18.05 10.72 -0.51
N HIS A 161 -17.29 11.66 -1.05
CA HIS A 161 -16.63 11.50 -2.35
C HIS A 161 -15.26 10.83 -2.12
N VAL A 162 -15.10 9.62 -2.66
CA VAL A 162 -13.95 8.74 -2.44
C VAL A 162 -13.22 8.45 -3.75
N ALA A 163 -11.94 8.74 -3.81
CA ALA A 163 -11.08 8.34 -4.92
C ALA A 163 -10.45 6.95 -4.65
N VAL A 164 -10.53 6.07 -5.62
CA VAL A 164 -9.82 4.78 -5.60
C VAL A 164 -8.60 4.88 -6.50
N VAL A 165 -7.42 4.78 -5.91
CA VAL A 165 -6.12 4.86 -6.59
C VAL A 165 -5.57 3.45 -6.75
N SER A 166 -5.65 2.89 -7.97
CA SER A 166 -5.24 1.50 -8.22
C SER A 166 -4.96 1.24 -9.69
N SER A 167 -4.07 0.29 -9.98
CA SER A 167 -3.89 -0.24 -11.34
C SER A 167 -5.12 -1.02 -11.85
N PHE A 168 -6.04 -1.41 -10.96
CA PHE A 168 -7.30 -2.10 -11.27
C PHE A 168 -8.51 -1.15 -11.29
N ALA A 169 -8.29 0.14 -11.49
CA ALA A 169 -9.33 1.16 -11.40
C ALA A 169 -10.54 0.89 -12.32
N ALA A 170 -10.31 0.42 -13.54
CA ALA A 170 -11.41 0.12 -14.47
C ALA A 170 -12.20 -1.16 -14.07
N THR A 171 -11.52 -2.17 -13.52
CA THR A 171 -12.20 -3.35 -12.98
C THR A 171 -13.00 -2.97 -11.73
N ILE A 172 -12.42 -2.15 -10.83
CA ILE A 172 -13.12 -1.64 -9.64
C ILE A 172 -14.37 -0.82 -10.06
N GLN A 173 -14.24 0.05 -11.03
CA GLN A 173 -15.37 0.82 -11.55
C GLN A 173 -16.54 -0.08 -12.01
N LYS A 174 -16.21 -1.17 -12.71
CA LYS A 174 -17.24 -2.14 -13.15
C LYS A 174 -17.87 -2.90 -11.98
N GLN A 175 -17.09 -3.19 -10.92
CA GLN A 175 -17.57 -3.86 -9.71
C GLN A 175 -18.48 -2.96 -8.86
N LEU A 176 -18.28 -1.65 -8.93
CA LEU A 176 -19.10 -0.66 -8.20
C LEU A 176 -20.29 -0.14 -9.01
N TRP A 177 -20.47 -0.59 -10.26
CA TRP A 177 -21.57 -0.15 -11.10
C TRP A 177 -22.89 -0.81 -10.69
N GLY A 178 -23.91 0.02 -10.39
CA GLY A 178 -25.24 -0.44 -10.01
C GLY A 178 -25.25 -1.19 -8.66
N GLU A 179 -26.04 -2.25 -8.57
CA GLU A 179 -26.22 -3.03 -7.34
C GLU A 179 -25.13 -4.11 -7.11
N LYS A 180 -24.09 -4.17 -7.94
CA LYS A 180 -23.05 -5.21 -7.85
C LYS A 180 -22.30 -5.20 -6.54
N THR A 181 -22.10 -4.03 -5.94
CA THR A 181 -21.41 -3.89 -4.65
C THR A 181 -22.06 -4.75 -3.55
N ALA A 182 -23.38 -4.79 -3.51
CA ALA A 182 -24.12 -5.62 -2.55
C ALA A 182 -23.98 -7.13 -2.85
N GLN A 183 -23.65 -7.51 -4.08
CA GLN A 183 -23.46 -8.91 -4.46
C GLN A 183 -22.05 -9.43 -4.13
N ILE A 184 -21.05 -8.54 -4.06
CA ILE A 184 -19.68 -8.91 -3.70
C ILE A 184 -19.63 -9.39 -2.25
N TRP A 185 -20.23 -8.63 -1.35
CA TRP A 185 -20.19 -8.89 0.09
C TRP A 185 -21.56 -9.36 0.58
N GLN A 186 -21.65 -10.62 0.98
CA GLN A 186 -22.88 -11.30 1.39
C GLN A 186 -22.80 -11.80 2.83
N GLY A 187 -23.95 -12.22 3.39
CA GLY A 187 -24.04 -12.76 4.75
C GLY A 187 -23.54 -11.76 5.80
N GLU A 188 -22.68 -12.19 6.68
CA GLU A 188 -22.08 -11.35 7.74
C GLU A 188 -21.24 -10.19 7.20
N GLN A 189 -20.81 -10.29 5.94
CA GLN A 189 -20.02 -9.23 5.28
C GLN A 189 -20.90 -8.25 4.50
N ALA A 190 -22.21 -8.41 4.49
CA ALA A 190 -23.12 -7.46 3.84
C ALA A 190 -22.94 -6.04 4.39
N GLY A 191 -23.11 -5.05 3.52
CA GLY A 191 -22.89 -3.64 3.90
C GLY A 191 -21.42 -3.25 4.08
N MET A 192 -20.48 -4.05 3.55
CA MET A 192 -19.04 -3.74 3.60
C MET A 192 -18.71 -2.35 3.07
N LEU A 193 -19.38 -1.92 2.02
CA LEU A 193 -19.29 -0.59 1.43
C LEU A 193 -20.68 0.05 1.44
N PRO A 194 -20.83 1.27 2.01
CA PRO A 194 -22.06 2.05 1.90
C PRO A 194 -22.47 2.30 0.45
N GLY A 195 -23.78 2.31 0.17
CA GLY A 195 -24.30 2.47 -1.19
C GLY A 195 -24.34 3.93 -1.70
N ASP A 196 -24.15 4.89 -0.81
CA ASP A 196 -24.24 6.34 -1.07
C ASP A 196 -22.87 7.02 -1.24
N ILE A 197 -21.82 6.26 -1.48
CA ILE A 197 -20.49 6.79 -1.77
C ILE A 197 -20.44 7.29 -3.21
N GLU A 198 -19.97 8.52 -3.40
CA GLU A 198 -19.58 9.03 -4.70
C GLU A 198 -18.15 8.54 -5.02
N TRP A 199 -17.98 7.88 -6.16
CA TRP A 199 -16.71 7.25 -6.51
C TRP A 199 -15.98 7.95 -7.65
N SER A 200 -14.68 8.20 -7.45
CA SER A 200 -13.74 8.55 -8.51
C SER A 200 -12.67 7.46 -8.66
N TYR A 201 -12.19 7.25 -9.87
CA TYR A 201 -11.28 6.17 -10.20
C TYR A 201 -10.00 6.74 -10.81
N VAL A 202 -8.88 6.60 -10.10
CA VAL A 202 -7.57 7.05 -10.55
C VAL A 202 -6.72 5.84 -10.89
N ARG A 203 -6.50 5.64 -12.18
CA ARG A 203 -5.67 4.53 -12.66
C ARG A 203 -4.21 4.85 -12.49
N THR A 204 -3.45 3.91 -11.90
CA THR A 204 -1.98 3.91 -11.90
C THR A 204 -1.44 2.94 -12.95
N GLY A 205 -0.27 3.27 -13.52
CA GLY A 205 0.45 2.39 -14.43
C GLY A 205 1.44 1.50 -13.70
N TYR A 206 1.96 0.51 -14.40
CA TYR A 206 3.09 -0.31 -13.96
C TYR A 206 4.42 0.28 -14.47
N ALA A 207 5.51 0.04 -13.73
CA ALA A 207 6.84 0.39 -14.18
C ALA A 207 7.15 -0.25 -15.55
N PRO A 208 7.97 0.37 -16.42
CA PRO A 208 8.25 -0.13 -17.75
C PRO A 208 8.73 -1.59 -17.79
N SER A 209 9.55 -2.00 -16.82
CA SER A 209 10.08 -3.37 -16.69
C SER A 209 9.02 -4.43 -16.38
N LEU A 210 7.87 -4.04 -15.86
CA LEU A 210 6.73 -4.92 -15.62
C LEU A 210 5.66 -4.77 -16.69
N ALA A 211 5.38 -3.55 -17.12
CA ALA A 211 4.38 -3.22 -18.14
C ALA A 211 4.65 -3.95 -19.46
N LEU A 212 5.88 -3.94 -19.94
CA LEU A 212 6.32 -4.56 -21.20
C LEU A 212 5.36 -4.27 -22.37
N GLY A 213 4.94 -2.99 -22.46
CA GLY A 213 4.04 -2.49 -23.50
C GLY A 213 2.53 -2.60 -23.17
N ASN A 214 2.14 -3.13 -22.01
CA ASN A 214 0.74 -3.16 -21.60
C ASN A 214 0.56 -2.65 -20.16
N ALA A 215 -0.50 -1.88 -19.93
CA ALA A 215 -0.88 -1.34 -18.62
C ALA A 215 0.18 -0.44 -17.94
N GLY A 216 1.14 0.08 -18.69
CA GLY A 216 2.13 1.04 -18.20
C GLY A 216 1.57 2.44 -17.97
N TRP A 217 2.45 3.32 -17.51
CA TRP A 217 2.19 4.76 -17.46
C TRP A 217 2.13 5.37 -18.86
N PRO A 218 1.46 6.53 -19.05
CA PRO A 218 1.57 7.30 -20.28
C PRO A 218 3.02 7.63 -20.61
N ALA A 219 3.32 7.81 -21.91
CA ALA A 219 4.69 7.98 -22.40
C ALA A 219 5.43 9.21 -21.87
N ASN A 220 4.71 10.21 -21.40
CA ASN A 220 5.25 11.41 -20.77
C ASN A 220 5.61 11.23 -19.28
N ILE A 221 5.28 10.07 -18.69
CA ILE A 221 5.62 9.72 -17.31
C ILE A 221 6.78 8.72 -17.35
N THR A 222 7.98 9.22 -17.07
CA THR A 222 9.25 8.50 -17.20
C THR A 222 9.92 8.21 -15.87
N THR A 223 9.42 8.83 -14.78
CA THR A 223 9.94 8.68 -13.42
C THR A 223 8.82 8.42 -12.42
N TRP A 224 9.18 7.82 -11.29
CA TRP A 224 8.22 7.60 -10.21
C TRP A 224 7.72 8.93 -9.60
N GLN A 225 8.54 10.01 -9.65
CA GLN A 225 8.13 11.34 -9.20
C GLN A 225 6.98 11.88 -10.05
N GLU A 226 7.12 11.82 -11.37
CA GLU A 226 6.05 12.21 -12.31
C GLU A 226 4.79 11.35 -12.14
N ALA A 227 4.97 10.06 -11.86
CA ALA A 227 3.85 9.15 -11.57
C ALA A 227 3.11 9.54 -10.27
N VAL A 228 3.83 9.92 -9.22
CA VAL A 228 3.24 10.43 -7.97
C VAL A 228 2.51 11.74 -8.24
N GLU A 229 3.15 12.70 -8.91
CA GLU A 229 2.56 14.01 -9.21
C GLU A 229 1.26 13.88 -10.01
N ALA A 230 1.28 13.09 -11.09
CA ALA A 230 0.10 12.83 -11.92
C ALA A 230 -1.02 12.16 -11.12
N THR A 231 -0.68 11.20 -10.24
CA THR A 231 -1.65 10.52 -9.40
C THR A 231 -2.29 11.46 -8.38
N VAL A 232 -1.49 12.26 -7.69
CA VAL A 232 -1.95 13.26 -6.72
C VAL A 232 -2.85 14.29 -7.40
N GLN A 233 -2.43 14.80 -8.56
CA GLN A 233 -3.22 15.78 -9.30
C GLN A 233 -4.57 15.21 -9.74
N ALA A 234 -4.60 13.98 -10.25
CA ALA A 234 -5.85 13.33 -10.65
C ALA A 234 -6.84 13.13 -9.47
N VAL A 235 -6.34 12.83 -8.27
CA VAL A 235 -7.18 12.76 -7.07
C VAL A 235 -7.71 14.15 -6.68
N VAL A 236 -6.86 15.17 -6.71
CA VAL A 236 -7.27 16.56 -6.41
C VAL A 236 -8.34 17.05 -7.39
N ASP A 237 -8.12 16.83 -8.69
CA ASP A 237 -9.04 17.25 -9.75
C ASP A 237 -10.39 16.54 -9.68
N SER A 238 -10.42 15.33 -9.10
CA SER A 238 -11.69 14.62 -8.88
C SER A 238 -12.57 15.26 -7.82
N GLY A 239 -12.03 16.10 -6.93
CA GLY A 239 -12.75 16.67 -5.80
C GLY A 239 -12.99 15.72 -4.64
N ALA A 240 -12.37 14.52 -4.65
CA ALA A 240 -12.52 13.55 -3.58
C ALA A 240 -11.96 14.06 -2.26
N THR A 241 -12.64 13.72 -1.16
CA THR A 241 -12.23 14.08 0.21
C THR A 241 -11.52 12.94 0.94
N VAL A 242 -11.64 11.72 0.42
CA VAL A 242 -10.96 10.52 0.91
C VAL A 242 -10.33 9.77 -0.26
N ALA A 243 -9.13 9.23 -0.09
CA ALA A 243 -8.46 8.37 -1.06
C ALA A 243 -8.18 6.97 -0.48
N LEU A 244 -8.63 5.92 -1.17
CA LEU A 244 -8.24 4.53 -0.92
C LEU A 244 -7.12 4.17 -1.88
N ILE A 245 -5.94 3.81 -1.36
CA ILE A 245 -4.71 3.73 -2.13
C ILE A 245 -4.17 2.31 -2.19
N GLY A 246 -3.92 1.82 -3.41
CA GLY A 246 -3.28 0.53 -3.68
C GLY A 246 -2.41 0.59 -4.94
N CYS A 247 -1.25 1.29 -4.85
CA CYS A 247 -0.34 1.52 -5.98
C CYS A 247 1.14 1.23 -5.61
N GLY A 248 1.38 0.12 -4.91
CA GLY A 248 2.73 -0.32 -4.56
C GLY A 248 3.52 0.70 -3.76
N GLY A 249 4.81 0.81 -4.01
CA GLY A 249 5.74 1.71 -3.32
C GLY A 249 5.50 3.21 -3.55
N LEU A 250 4.65 3.59 -4.50
CA LEU A 250 4.23 4.99 -4.68
C LEU A 250 3.20 5.42 -3.63
N GLY A 251 2.45 4.45 -3.08
CA GLY A 251 1.28 4.70 -2.25
C GLY A 251 1.56 5.50 -0.99
N MET A 252 2.71 5.30 -0.35
CA MET A 252 3.11 6.04 0.84
C MET A 252 3.31 7.54 0.53
N ILE A 253 3.99 7.82 -0.56
CA ILE A 253 4.30 9.20 -0.99
C ILE A 253 3.01 9.89 -1.47
N VAL A 254 2.20 9.21 -2.29
CA VAL A 254 0.90 9.70 -2.76
C VAL A 254 0.00 10.06 -1.56
N GLY A 255 -0.12 9.16 -0.57
CA GLY A 255 -0.94 9.42 0.62
C GLY A 255 -0.45 10.61 1.44
N CYS A 256 0.86 10.78 1.58
CA CYS A 256 1.46 11.93 2.25
C CYS A 256 1.10 13.24 1.53
N GLU A 257 1.30 13.30 0.21
CA GLU A 257 1.04 14.52 -0.58
C GLU A 257 -0.46 14.86 -0.60
N LEU A 258 -1.34 13.87 -0.68
CA LEU A 258 -2.79 14.08 -0.58
C LEU A 258 -3.20 14.61 0.82
N ARG A 259 -2.64 14.03 1.89
CA ARG A 259 -2.91 14.53 3.24
C ARG A 259 -2.50 15.99 3.42
N LYS A 260 -1.35 16.40 2.88
CA LYS A 260 -0.91 17.81 2.89
C LYS A 260 -1.89 18.75 2.18
N LYS A 261 -2.67 18.22 1.22
CA LYS A 261 -3.74 18.94 0.51
C LYS A 261 -5.11 18.83 1.19
N GLY A 262 -5.19 18.25 2.38
CA GLY A 262 -6.42 18.14 3.16
C GLY A 262 -7.28 16.91 2.81
N ILE A 263 -6.77 15.96 2.03
CA ILE A 263 -7.48 14.74 1.65
C ILE A 263 -7.08 13.61 2.62
N SER A 264 -8.06 12.94 3.21
CA SER A 264 -7.82 11.78 4.08
C SER A 264 -7.41 10.57 3.26
N CYS A 265 -6.45 9.77 3.76
CA CYS A 265 -5.90 8.66 2.99
C CYS A 265 -5.88 7.36 3.79
N ILE A 266 -6.27 6.26 3.12
CA ILE A 266 -6.14 4.90 3.63
C ILE A 266 -5.32 4.09 2.60
N LEU A 267 -4.09 3.75 2.98
CA LEU A 267 -3.17 2.98 2.15
C LEU A 267 -3.35 1.49 2.43
N LEU A 268 -4.07 0.81 1.54
CA LEU A 268 -4.45 -0.61 1.65
C LEU A 268 -3.42 -1.56 1.00
N GLY A 269 -2.65 -1.04 0.02
CA GLY A 269 -1.82 -1.92 -0.82
C GLY A 269 -2.66 -2.97 -1.55
N GLY A 270 -2.19 -4.22 -1.62
CA GLY A 270 -2.89 -5.30 -2.32
C GLY A 270 -4.28 -5.66 -1.76
N ALA A 271 -4.58 -5.32 -0.51
CA ALA A 271 -5.90 -5.55 0.10
C ALA A 271 -7.04 -4.79 -0.60
N ILE A 272 -6.71 -3.76 -1.38
CA ILE A 272 -7.70 -3.02 -2.19
C ILE A 272 -8.41 -3.92 -3.19
N GLN A 273 -7.73 -4.94 -3.75
CA GLN A 273 -8.36 -5.91 -4.65
C GLN A 273 -9.47 -6.68 -3.94
N VAL A 274 -9.16 -7.18 -2.74
CA VAL A 274 -10.11 -7.95 -1.92
C VAL A 274 -11.32 -7.10 -1.58
N LEU A 275 -11.11 -5.84 -1.17
CA LEU A 275 -12.19 -4.93 -0.80
C LEU A 275 -13.22 -4.75 -1.94
N PHE A 276 -12.77 -4.74 -3.17
CA PHE A 276 -13.61 -4.57 -4.36
C PHE A 276 -13.96 -5.87 -5.09
N GLY A 277 -13.79 -7.03 -4.46
CA GLY A 277 -14.18 -8.31 -5.03
C GLY A 277 -13.38 -8.72 -6.26
N ILE A 278 -12.08 -8.39 -6.29
CA ILE A 278 -11.17 -8.77 -7.37
C ILE A 278 -10.30 -9.93 -6.91
N ARG A 279 -10.41 -11.05 -7.61
CA ARG A 279 -9.64 -12.28 -7.34
C ARG A 279 -8.18 -12.08 -7.77
N GLY A 280 -7.26 -12.57 -6.93
CA GLY A 280 -5.85 -12.72 -7.29
C GLY A 280 -5.38 -14.11 -6.86
N SER A 281 -4.48 -14.71 -7.59
CA SER A 281 -4.03 -16.10 -7.35
C SER A 281 -3.43 -16.30 -5.95
N ARG A 282 -2.86 -15.25 -5.34
CA ARG A 282 -2.33 -15.28 -3.97
C ARG A 282 -3.37 -15.63 -2.89
N TRP A 283 -4.64 -15.40 -3.15
CA TRP A 283 -5.72 -15.68 -2.18
C TRP A 283 -6.50 -16.94 -2.47
N THR A 284 -6.18 -17.68 -3.53
CA THR A 284 -6.88 -18.91 -3.92
C THR A 284 -6.88 -19.95 -2.79
N SER A 285 -5.78 -20.07 -2.07
CA SER A 285 -5.62 -20.98 -0.94
C SER A 285 -5.65 -20.28 0.43
N HIS A 286 -6.07 -19.02 0.48
CA HIS A 286 -6.12 -18.28 1.74
C HIS A 286 -7.35 -18.68 2.55
N ASP A 287 -7.15 -19.19 3.78
CA ASP A 287 -8.18 -19.82 4.63
C ASP A 287 -9.45 -19.00 4.88
N ILE A 288 -9.35 -17.66 4.80
CA ILE A 288 -10.46 -16.73 5.05
C ILE A 288 -10.92 -16.08 3.75
N ILE A 289 -10.01 -15.43 3.00
CA ILE A 289 -10.37 -14.60 1.83
C ILE A 289 -11.02 -15.44 0.73
N SER A 290 -10.53 -16.66 0.48
CA SER A 290 -11.13 -17.54 -0.53
C SER A 290 -12.59 -17.91 -0.23
N LYS A 291 -13.00 -17.89 1.04
CA LYS A 291 -14.39 -18.20 1.45
C LYS A 291 -15.38 -17.08 1.14
N PHE A 292 -14.90 -15.87 0.89
CA PHE A 292 -15.75 -14.74 0.47
C PHE A 292 -16.10 -14.80 -1.03
N TRP A 293 -15.34 -15.57 -1.80
CA TRP A 293 -15.53 -15.62 -3.25
C TRP A 293 -16.87 -16.21 -3.63
N ASN A 294 -17.56 -15.50 -4.50
CA ASN A 294 -18.82 -15.89 -5.11
C ASN A 294 -18.82 -15.46 -6.60
N ASP A 295 -19.92 -15.64 -7.29
CA ASP A 295 -20.04 -15.34 -8.73
C ASP A 295 -19.89 -13.85 -9.08
N ALA A 296 -20.07 -12.96 -8.11
CA ALA A 296 -19.85 -11.52 -8.31
C ALA A 296 -18.36 -11.11 -8.28
N TRP A 297 -17.47 -11.98 -7.77
CA TRP A 297 -16.03 -11.70 -7.77
C TRP A 297 -15.43 -11.97 -9.13
N VAL A 298 -14.56 -11.07 -9.60
CA VAL A 298 -13.96 -11.11 -10.93
C VAL A 298 -12.43 -11.15 -10.87
N SER A 299 -11.80 -11.60 -11.95
CA SER A 299 -10.37 -11.39 -12.16
C SER A 299 -10.11 -10.00 -12.77
N PRO A 300 -8.90 -9.44 -12.61
CA PRO A 300 -8.52 -8.20 -13.28
C PRO A 300 -8.72 -8.28 -14.79
N SER A 301 -9.04 -7.15 -15.41
CA SER A 301 -9.17 -7.12 -16.87
C SER A 301 -7.80 -7.31 -17.54
N LYS A 302 -7.79 -7.88 -18.76
CA LYS A 302 -6.56 -8.03 -19.56
C LYS A 302 -5.85 -6.70 -19.83
N ALA A 303 -6.62 -5.61 -19.97
CA ALA A 303 -6.07 -4.27 -20.18
C ALA A 303 -5.36 -3.70 -18.94
N GLU A 304 -5.61 -4.29 -17.75
CA GLU A 304 -4.98 -3.92 -16.48
C GLU A 304 -3.93 -4.94 -16.02
N SER A 305 -3.69 -5.97 -16.82
CA SER A 305 -2.65 -6.97 -16.55
C SER A 305 -1.41 -6.63 -17.38
N PRO A 306 -0.25 -6.34 -16.76
CA PRO A 306 0.98 -6.06 -17.50
C PRO A 306 1.46 -7.33 -18.22
N ASN A 307 2.17 -7.18 -19.33
CA ASN A 307 2.74 -8.34 -20.02
C ASN A 307 3.77 -9.10 -19.15
N GLY A 308 4.41 -8.40 -18.22
CA GLY A 308 5.32 -8.96 -17.23
C GLY A 308 4.65 -9.51 -15.97
N ALA A 309 3.33 -9.65 -15.91
CA ALA A 309 2.59 -10.06 -14.69
C ALA A 309 3.23 -11.23 -13.94
N PHE A 310 3.67 -12.26 -14.68
CA PHE A 310 4.30 -13.46 -14.10
C PHE A 310 5.59 -13.17 -13.31
N LEU A 311 6.28 -12.06 -13.59
CA LEU A 311 7.51 -11.66 -12.90
C LEU A 311 7.25 -11.22 -11.44
N VAL A 312 6.01 -10.96 -11.08
CA VAL A 312 5.62 -10.61 -9.70
C VAL A 312 5.02 -11.84 -9.03
N GLU A 313 5.83 -12.55 -8.25
CA GLU A 313 5.41 -13.70 -7.45
C GLU A 313 4.54 -14.70 -8.23
N GLY A 314 4.93 -15.02 -9.49
CA GLY A 314 4.17 -15.93 -10.37
C GLY A 314 2.82 -15.37 -10.83
N GLY A 315 2.62 -14.06 -10.82
CA GLY A 315 1.37 -13.43 -11.24
C GLY A 315 0.31 -13.35 -10.13
N CYS A 316 0.74 -13.20 -8.90
CA CYS A 316 -0.11 -13.34 -7.70
C CYS A 316 -1.31 -12.38 -7.61
N TYR A 317 -1.30 -11.29 -8.35
CA TYR A 317 -2.40 -10.31 -8.38
C TYR A 317 -3.41 -10.54 -9.52
N TRP A 318 -3.07 -11.42 -10.51
CA TRP A 318 -3.86 -11.64 -11.73
C TRP A 318 -4.38 -13.07 -11.85
#